data_c46a54c394fd9d0bb3ed6f7331e42fc0
#
_entry.id   c46a54c394fd9d0bb3ed6f7331e42fc0
#
_cell.length_a   1.000
_cell.length_b   1.000
_cell.length_c   1.000
_cell.angle_alpha   90.00
_cell.angle_beta   90.00
_cell.angle_gamma   90.00
#
_symmetry.space_group_name_H-M   'P 1'
#
loop_
_entity.id
_entity.type
_entity.pdbx_description
1 polymer ?
#
loop_
_entity_poly.entity_id
_entity_poly.type
_entity_poly.pdbx_seq_one_letter_code
_entity_poly.pdbx_strand_id
1 'polypeptide(L)'
;VEEFIEDPGAFHRMLVDHHQLRWLGDGVARMAIGSIVNAMWDLWAKKEGKALWKLLVDLEPEKIVQCIDWRYLRDALTPDEALDILTRARDGASIREAQLRQRGPKAYSTAGWG
;
A
#
# COMPACT_ATOMS: atom_id res chain seq x y z
N VAL A 1 9.63 0.82 13.59
CA VAL A 1 8.71 1.68 12.82
C VAL A 1 9.50 2.58 11.88
N GLU A 2 10.57 3.19 12.34
CA GLU A 2 11.40 4.09 11.52
C GLU A 2 11.92 3.36 10.26
N GLU A 3 12.50 2.18 10.41
CA GLU A 3 12.96 1.36 9.27
C GLU A 3 11.84 1.03 8.27
N PHE A 4 10.62 0.77 8.77
CA PHE A 4 9.47 0.56 7.89
C PHE A 4 9.09 1.82 7.13
N ILE A 5 9.07 2.97 7.81
CA ILE A 5 8.75 4.25 7.19
C ILE A 5 9.80 4.62 6.13
N GLU A 6 11.06 4.28 6.38
CA GLU A 6 12.15 4.51 5.45
C GLU A 6 12.01 3.68 4.16
N ASP A 7 11.74 2.38 4.26
CA ASP A 7 11.50 1.51 3.09
C ASP A 7 10.44 0.42 3.38
N PRO A 8 9.14 0.74 3.20
CA PRO A 8 8.07 -0.24 3.38
C PRO A 8 8.16 -1.44 2.42
N GLY A 9 8.69 -1.20 1.20
CA GLY A 9 8.89 -2.26 0.21
C GLY A 9 9.98 -3.25 0.63
N ALA A 10 11.11 -2.76 1.18
CA ALA A 10 12.17 -3.62 1.71
C ALA A 10 11.66 -4.45 2.90
N PHE A 11 10.88 -3.84 3.79
CA PHE A 11 10.27 -4.56 4.90
C PHE A 11 9.37 -5.71 4.42
N HIS A 12 8.51 -5.45 3.44
CA HIS A 12 7.66 -6.49 2.84
C HIS A 12 8.51 -7.59 2.21
N ARG A 13 9.51 -7.24 1.40
CA ARG A 13 10.42 -8.22 0.77
C ARG A 13 11.14 -9.08 1.81
N MET A 14 11.63 -8.48 2.89
CA MET A 14 12.28 -9.22 3.99
C MET A 14 11.37 -10.32 4.56
N LEU A 15 10.08 -10.02 4.72
CA LEU A 15 9.11 -11.00 5.24
C LEU A 15 8.81 -12.10 4.21
N VAL A 16 8.52 -11.74 2.95
CA VAL A 16 8.11 -12.73 1.92
C VAL A 16 9.27 -13.59 1.44
N ASP A 17 10.49 -13.07 1.45
CA ASP A 17 11.69 -13.78 1.00
C ASP A 17 12.41 -14.51 2.14
N HIS A 18 11.90 -14.43 3.37
CA HIS A 18 12.50 -15.12 4.51
C HIS A 18 12.51 -16.63 4.26
N HIS A 19 13.70 -17.23 4.31
CA HIS A 19 13.94 -18.61 3.85
C HIS A 19 13.07 -19.66 4.56
N GLN A 20 12.71 -19.45 5.83
CA GLN A 20 11.83 -20.35 6.57
C GLN A 20 10.36 -20.19 6.16
N LEU A 21 9.91 -18.95 5.84
CA LEU A 21 8.52 -18.65 5.50
C LEU A 21 8.15 -19.12 4.09
N ARG A 22 9.11 -19.08 3.16
CA ARG A 22 8.85 -19.54 1.77
C ARG A 22 8.59 -21.05 1.62
N TRP A 23 8.91 -21.85 2.67
CA TRP A 23 8.57 -23.28 2.70
C TRP A 23 7.15 -23.55 3.21
N LEU A 24 6.52 -22.54 3.80
CA LEU A 24 5.12 -22.63 4.22
C LEU A 24 4.22 -22.35 3.01
N GLY A 25 3.11 -23.08 2.91
CA GLY A 25 2.14 -22.86 1.83
C GLY A 25 1.64 -21.42 1.77
N ASP A 26 1.38 -20.92 0.57
CA ASP A 26 1.08 -19.51 0.29
C ASP A 26 -0.11 -18.95 1.09
N GLY A 27 -1.13 -19.74 1.40
CA GLY A 27 -2.36 -19.25 2.03
C GLY A 27 -2.15 -18.59 3.40
N VAL A 28 -1.92 -19.38 4.43
CA VAL A 28 -1.84 -18.91 5.83
C VAL A 28 -0.62 -18.04 6.09
N ALA A 29 0.53 -18.40 5.53
CA ALA A 29 1.76 -17.62 5.69
C ALA A 29 1.60 -16.21 5.08
N ARG A 30 1.00 -16.10 3.91
CA ARG A 30 0.73 -14.80 3.26
C ARG A 30 -0.28 -13.96 4.04
N MET A 31 -1.31 -14.57 4.61
CA MET A 31 -2.25 -13.87 5.48
C MET A 31 -1.56 -13.33 6.74
N ALA A 32 -0.69 -14.12 7.38
CA ALA A 32 0.08 -13.68 8.55
C ALA A 32 1.02 -12.52 8.21
N ILE A 33 1.75 -12.59 7.09
CA ILE A 33 2.59 -11.50 6.59
C ILE A 33 1.73 -10.26 6.33
N GLY A 34 0.59 -10.40 5.67
CA GLY A 34 -0.34 -9.30 5.42
C GLY A 34 -0.82 -8.63 6.71
N SER A 35 -1.08 -9.39 7.76
CA SER A 35 -1.47 -8.85 9.07
C SER A 35 -0.35 -8.01 9.69
N ILE A 36 0.89 -8.46 9.61
CA ILE A 36 2.05 -7.71 10.11
C ILE A 36 2.23 -6.41 9.32
N VAL A 37 2.18 -6.50 7.99
CA VAL A 37 2.32 -5.33 7.11
C VAL A 37 1.20 -4.31 7.38
N ASN A 38 -0.05 -4.77 7.51
CA ASN A 38 -1.18 -3.90 7.85
C ASN A 38 -1.00 -3.21 9.22
N ALA A 39 -0.49 -3.94 10.21
CA ALA A 39 -0.21 -3.36 11.53
C ALA A 39 0.88 -2.26 11.45
N MET A 40 1.89 -2.43 10.61
CA MET A 40 2.93 -1.41 10.40
C MET A 40 2.39 -0.17 9.72
N TRP A 41 1.52 -0.32 8.71
CA TRP A 41 0.83 0.80 8.06
C TRP A 41 -0.09 1.55 9.02
N ASP A 42 -0.85 0.82 9.85
CA ASP A 42 -1.72 1.41 10.88
C ASP A 42 -0.90 2.18 11.93
N LEU A 43 0.23 1.62 12.36
CA LEU A 43 1.13 2.26 13.30
C LEU A 43 1.74 3.56 12.73
N TRP A 44 2.14 3.54 11.46
CA TRP A 44 2.62 4.75 10.78
C TRP A 44 1.52 5.81 10.69
N ALA A 45 0.32 5.43 10.26
CA ALA A 45 -0.82 6.34 10.19
C ALA A 45 -1.15 6.98 11.55
N LYS A 46 -1.11 6.19 12.62
CA LYS A 46 -1.28 6.68 14.00
C LYS A 46 -0.18 7.63 14.44
N LYS A 47 1.08 7.33 14.10
CA LYS A 47 2.22 8.20 14.38
C LYS A 47 2.07 9.57 13.71
N GLU A 48 1.55 9.61 12.48
CA GLU A 48 1.27 10.84 11.74
C GLU A 48 -0.06 11.52 12.13
N GLY A 49 -0.85 10.92 13.02
CA GLY A 49 -2.18 11.43 13.40
C GLY A 49 -3.17 11.45 12.24
N LYS A 50 -3.00 10.57 11.25
CA LYS A 50 -3.80 10.51 10.02
C LYS A 50 -4.57 9.19 9.93
N ALA A 51 -5.73 9.21 9.28
CA ALA A 51 -6.33 7.97 8.79
C ALA A 51 -5.42 7.35 7.71
N LEU A 52 -5.36 6.02 7.62
CA LEU A 52 -4.47 5.32 6.68
C LEU A 52 -4.66 5.77 5.23
N TRP A 53 -5.91 5.92 4.78
CA TRP A 53 -6.18 6.39 3.42
C TRP A 53 -5.59 7.79 3.15
N LYS A 54 -5.62 8.67 4.17
CA LYS A 54 -5.07 10.01 4.08
C LYS A 54 -3.55 9.98 4.05
N LEU A 55 -2.94 9.14 4.88
CA LEU A 55 -1.50 8.91 4.80
C LEU A 55 -1.08 8.50 3.39
N LEU A 56 -1.76 7.49 2.82
CA LEU A 56 -1.41 6.95 1.50
C LEU A 56 -1.54 7.98 0.37
N VAL A 57 -2.59 8.80 0.37
CA VAL A 57 -2.75 9.83 -0.68
C VAL A 57 -1.83 11.03 -0.49
N ASP A 58 -1.27 11.23 0.70
CA ASP A 58 -0.29 12.26 0.99
C ASP A 58 1.15 11.85 0.68
N LEU A 59 1.40 10.54 0.49
CA LEU A 59 2.74 10.06 0.14
C LEU A 59 3.18 10.61 -1.21
N GLU A 60 4.46 10.92 -1.32
CA GLU A 60 5.07 11.25 -2.61
C GLU A 60 4.99 10.06 -3.57
N PRO A 61 4.77 10.31 -4.87
CA PRO A 61 4.67 9.25 -5.88
C PRO A 61 5.84 8.26 -5.84
N GLU A 62 7.05 8.75 -5.64
CA GLU A 62 8.27 7.96 -5.52
C GLU A 62 8.18 6.97 -4.35
N LYS A 63 7.61 7.43 -3.23
CA LYS A 63 7.43 6.60 -2.04
C LYS A 63 6.42 5.47 -2.28
N ILE A 64 5.35 5.75 -3.02
CA ILE A 64 4.36 4.74 -3.42
C ILE A 64 5.01 3.71 -4.35
N VAL A 65 5.77 4.16 -5.36
CA VAL A 65 6.49 3.28 -6.29
C VAL A 65 7.49 2.38 -5.55
N GLN A 66 8.17 2.92 -4.53
CA GLN A 66 9.10 2.16 -3.68
C GLN A 66 8.41 1.01 -2.91
N CYS A 67 7.11 1.18 -2.56
CA CYS A 67 6.36 0.16 -1.82
C CYS A 67 5.99 -1.06 -2.68
N ILE A 68 6.06 -0.95 -4.01
CA ILE A 68 5.57 -1.98 -4.94
C ILE A 68 6.62 -3.06 -5.16
N ASP A 69 6.20 -4.33 -5.12
CA ASP A 69 7.03 -5.44 -5.57
C ASP A 69 6.91 -5.61 -7.08
N TRP A 70 7.90 -5.11 -7.80
CA TRP A 70 7.93 -5.07 -9.26
C TRP A 70 8.21 -6.41 -9.93
N ARG A 71 8.55 -7.47 -9.17
CA ARG A 71 8.92 -8.77 -9.76
C ARG A 71 7.84 -9.37 -10.64
N TYR A 72 6.57 -9.08 -10.33
CA TYR A 72 5.40 -9.65 -11.01
C TYR A 72 4.62 -8.65 -11.86
N LEU A 73 5.08 -7.42 -11.97
CA LEU A 73 4.36 -6.33 -12.65
C LEU A 73 5.09 -5.77 -13.88
N ARG A 74 6.39 -6.03 -14.02
CA ARG A 74 7.24 -5.40 -15.04
C ARG A 74 6.79 -5.62 -16.47
N ASP A 75 6.07 -6.71 -16.73
CA ASP A 75 5.55 -7.01 -18.06
C ASP A 75 4.34 -6.13 -18.43
N ALA A 76 3.64 -5.59 -17.43
CA ALA A 76 2.43 -4.80 -17.62
C ALA A 76 2.63 -3.31 -17.29
N LEU A 77 3.53 -3.00 -16.35
CA LEU A 77 3.76 -1.65 -15.86
C LEU A 77 5.18 -1.52 -15.32
N THR A 78 5.91 -0.54 -15.79
CA THR A 78 7.26 -0.22 -15.29
C THR A 78 7.19 0.77 -14.11
N PRO A 79 8.24 0.85 -13.27
CA PRO A 79 8.33 1.86 -12.22
C PRO A 79 8.18 3.30 -12.73
N ASP A 80 8.77 3.62 -13.89
CA ASP A 80 8.73 4.96 -14.47
C ASP A 80 7.32 5.32 -14.96
N GLU A 81 6.63 4.38 -15.62
CA GLU A 81 5.23 4.57 -16.02
C GLU A 81 4.31 4.73 -14.82
N ALA A 82 4.53 3.97 -13.75
CA ALA A 82 3.77 4.10 -12.52
C ALA A 82 4.01 5.47 -11.86
N LEU A 83 5.25 5.94 -11.84
CA LEU A 83 5.61 7.26 -11.34
C LEU A 83 4.89 8.36 -12.11
N ASP A 84 4.89 8.28 -13.44
CA ASP A 84 4.18 9.20 -14.32
C ASP A 84 2.67 9.24 -14.05
N ILE A 85 2.06 8.05 -13.88
CA ILE A 85 0.62 7.93 -13.58
C ILE A 85 0.31 8.59 -12.23
N LEU A 86 1.09 8.29 -11.20
CA LEU A 86 0.89 8.82 -9.86
C LEU A 86 1.13 10.33 -9.79
N THR A 87 2.14 10.84 -10.50
CA THR A 87 2.43 12.27 -10.58
C THR A 87 1.26 13.03 -11.22
N ARG A 88 0.76 12.53 -12.36
CA ARG A 88 -0.43 13.12 -13.01
C ARG A 88 -1.68 13.00 -12.16
N ALA A 89 -1.83 11.93 -11.39
CA ALA A 89 -2.96 11.75 -10.49
C ALA A 89 -2.99 12.76 -9.33
N ARG A 90 -1.90 13.47 -9.05
CA ARG A 90 -1.88 14.56 -8.06
C ARG A 90 -2.70 15.77 -8.53
N ASP A 91 -2.84 15.96 -9.83
CA ASP A 91 -3.68 17.01 -10.37
C ASP A 91 -5.13 16.80 -9.93
N GLY A 92 -5.72 17.83 -9.32
CA GLY A 92 -7.07 17.76 -8.77
C GLY A 92 -7.25 16.89 -7.53
N ALA A 93 -6.20 16.44 -6.86
CA ALA A 93 -6.28 15.62 -5.64
C ALA A 93 -7.09 16.32 -4.54
N SER A 94 -6.89 17.61 -4.33
CA SER A 94 -7.63 18.41 -3.35
C SER A 94 -9.14 18.46 -3.65
N ILE A 95 -9.53 18.52 -4.92
CA ILE A 95 -10.94 18.51 -5.34
C ILE A 95 -11.54 17.13 -5.03
N ARG A 96 -10.83 16.04 -5.36
CA ARG A 96 -11.29 14.67 -5.06
C ARG A 96 -11.40 14.43 -3.57
N GLU A 97 -10.44 14.93 -2.79
CA GLU A 97 -10.49 14.83 -1.32
C GLU A 97 -11.71 15.57 -0.76
N ALA A 98 -11.98 16.79 -1.21
CA ALA A 98 -13.14 17.56 -0.78
C ALA A 98 -14.46 16.81 -1.11
N GLN A 99 -14.55 16.25 -2.31
CA GLN A 99 -15.71 15.44 -2.72
C GLN A 99 -15.87 14.20 -1.86
N LEU A 100 -14.77 13.50 -1.53
CA LEU A 100 -14.78 12.31 -0.68
C LEU A 100 -15.23 12.64 0.74
N ARG A 101 -14.73 13.74 1.30
CA ARG A 101 -15.14 14.23 2.63
C ARG A 101 -16.62 14.61 2.68
N GLN A 102 -17.15 15.18 1.62
CA GLN A 102 -18.56 15.59 1.54
C GLN A 102 -19.52 14.43 1.33
N ARG A 103 -19.15 13.47 0.47
CA ARG A 103 -20.04 12.37 0.04
C ARG A 103 -19.77 11.04 0.71
N GLY A 104 -18.63 10.92 1.41
CA GLY A 104 -18.11 9.66 1.90
C GLY A 104 -17.54 8.77 0.79
N PRO A 105 -16.82 7.71 1.14
CA PRO A 105 -16.35 6.72 0.17
C PRO A 105 -17.52 5.97 -0.43
N LYS A 106 -17.40 5.58 -1.72
CA LYS A 106 -18.35 4.64 -2.31
C LYS A 106 -18.23 3.31 -1.58
N ALA A 107 -19.31 2.91 -0.91
CA ALA A 107 -19.38 1.60 -0.30
C ALA A 107 -19.75 0.56 -1.37
N TYR A 108 -19.14 -0.61 -1.33
CA TYR A 108 -19.61 -1.78 -2.05
C TYR A 108 -19.74 -2.93 -1.06
N SER A 109 -20.71 -3.79 -1.25
CA SER A 109 -20.78 -5.03 -0.52
C SER A 109 -20.20 -6.14 -1.39
N THR A 110 -19.33 -6.96 -0.82
CA THR A 110 -19.00 -8.26 -1.42
C THR A 110 -20.21 -9.18 -1.16
N ALA A 111 -21.19 -9.13 -2.07
CA ALA A 111 -22.29 -10.07 -2.01
C ALA A 111 -21.78 -11.47 -2.32
N GLY A 112 -21.99 -12.42 -1.41
CA GLY A 112 -21.93 -13.82 -1.72
C GLY A 112 -20.68 -14.56 -1.31
N TRP A 113 -20.48 -14.68 -0.03
CA TRP A 113 -20.03 -15.95 0.53
C TRP A 113 -21.27 -16.63 1.10
N GLY A 114 -22.04 -17.25 0.21
CA GLY A 114 -23.10 -18.19 0.53
C GLY A 114 -22.59 -19.61 0.39
#